data_e2de1a865fc0ebebd69c7a1499c91796
#
_entry.id   e2de1a865fc0ebebd69c7a1499c91796
#
_cell.length_a   1.000
_cell.length_b   1.000
_cell.length_c   1.000
_cell.angle_alpha   90.00
_cell.angle_beta   90.00
_cell.angle_gamma   90.00
#
_symmetry.space_group_name_H-M   'P 1'
#
loop_
_entity.id
_entity.type
_entity.pdbx_description
1 polymer ?
#
loop_
_entity_poly.entity_id
_entity_poly.type
_entity_poly.pdbx_seq_one_letter_code
_entity_poly.pdbx_strand_id
1 'polypeptide(L)'
;MRPSTPPLLMLLIVPAAWACTSPPATGPADGGAADAASPVADAGSPPADADPPPPVPQDAGPLPTCGDGTTPTILAAGGERTHGATMVITGCRFGDDDAPGPRLFDAVDNQPAYEGLSVGDVVPTDEDAPWTRNGSPWATEVRLAEEDARPHRAAFYRAAGGSHGGDGFLGWPRALGGTRPPADQLLLYVSWWYRPSMDPGGGEPEGANKFIRIWDNDGAERSYVSWTHMHIGYSGGERTGWRSFTQDGRVGRWNRMEIIVDAERGTVRHYVNGVYQRVSHSSVGEFDIDDYQKRPEFADLGLNVAVLGFDHGLTSYGAMVTDFGEIYIDTTRARVEIGDAPTWAETRHREIQLPTAWSDGSIEVTLQEGSLEGLSGRYLYVIDAEGNVNEEGFPL
;
A
#
# COMPACT_ATOMS: atom_id res chain seq x y z
N MET A 1 39.18 38.20 -35.23
CA MET A 1 37.75 38.09 -35.55
C MET A 1 37.08 37.43 -34.37
N ARG A 2 36.27 38.16 -33.61
CA ARG A 2 35.49 37.65 -32.46
C ARG A 2 34.05 37.38 -32.98
N PRO A 3 33.42 36.26 -32.60
CA PRO A 3 32.01 36.07 -32.95
C PRO A 3 31.13 36.84 -31.99
N SER A 4 30.13 37.50 -32.52
CA SER A 4 29.11 38.29 -31.87
C SER A 4 28.00 37.39 -31.32
N THR A 5 27.67 37.55 -30.04
CA THR A 5 26.56 36.89 -29.34
C THR A 5 25.25 37.62 -29.67
N PRO A 6 24.13 36.91 -29.96
CA PRO A 6 22.83 37.55 -30.15
C PRO A 6 22.18 37.88 -28.79
N PRO A 7 21.29 38.88 -28.72
CA PRO A 7 20.64 39.31 -27.49
C PRO A 7 19.54 38.35 -27.05
N LEU A 8 19.47 38.14 -25.75
CA LEU A 8 18.45 37.37 -25.04
C LEU A 8 17.12 38.14 -25.01
N LEU A 9 16.10 37.59 -25.64
CA LEU A 9 14.74 38.14 -25.63
C LEU A 9 14.03 37.69 -24.35
N MET A 10 13.82 38.63 -23.44
CA MET A 10 13.13 38.41 -22.17
C MET A 10 11.61 38.48 -22.40
N LEU A 11 10.92 37.34 -22.36
CA LEU A 11 9.47 37.26 -22.46
C LEU A 11 8.84 37.50 -21.09
N LEU A 12 8.19 38.63 -20.91
CA LEU A 12 7.40 38.99 -19.72
C LEU A 12 6.06 38.25 -19.80
N ILE A 13 5.83 37.29 -18.91
CA ILE A 13 4.53 36.65 -18.70
C ILE A 13 3.79 37.41 -17.59
N VAL A 14 2.68 38.06 -17.94
CA VAL A 14 1.76 38.71 -17.01
C VAL A 14 0.76 37.67 -16.51
N PRO A 15 0.56 37.48 -15.21
CA PRO A 15 -0.47 36.56 -14.72
C PRO A 15 -1.84 37.24 -14.79
N ALA A 16 -2.81 36.57 -15.42
CA ALA A 16 -4.22 36.96 -15.41
C ALA A 16 -4.83 36.54 -14.06
N ALA A 17 -5.31 37.54 -13.30
CA ALA A 17 -6.09 37.32 -12.08
C ALA A 17 -7.54 36.92 -12.46
N TRP A 18 -7.97 35.75 -12.06
CA TRP A 18 -9.36 35.33 -12.12
C TRP A 18 -10.04 35.68 -10.82
N ALA A 19 -11.06 36.55 -10.90
CA ALA A 19 -11.94 36.91 -9.81
C ALA A 19 -13.05 35.86 -9.70
N CYS A 20 -13.13 35.18 -8.57
CA CYS A 20 -14.27 34.35 -8.20
C CYS A 20 -15.43 35.21 -7.71
N THR A 21 -16.57 35.17 -8.39
CA THR A 21 -17.86 35.68 -7.89
C THR A 21 -18.67 34.51 -7.38
N SER A 22 -18.99 34.54 -6.08
CA SER A 22 -19.89 33.59 -5.44
C SER A 22 -21.36 33.94 -5.72
N PRO A 23 -22.25 32.98 -5.95
CA PRO A 23 -23.70 33.21 -5.98
C PRO A 23 -24.32 33.26 -4.56
N PRO A 24 -25.47 33.93 -4.38
CA PRO A 24 -26.10 34.17 -3.08
C PRO A 24 -26.84 32.93 -2.54
N ALA A 25 -26.81 32.79 -1.21
CA ALA A 25 -27.52 31.79 -0.44
C ALA A 25 -29.05 32.06 -0.46
N THR A 26 -29.83 31.03 -0.73
CA THR A 26 -31.29 31.01 -0.49
C THR A 26 -31.56 30.29 0.83
N GLY A 27 -32.32 30.95 1.69
CA GLY A 27 -32.66 30.52 3.05
C GLY A 27 -33.76 29.44 3.11
N PRO A 28 -34.12 29.02 4.34
CA PRO A 28 -34.80 27.77 4.59
C PRO A 28 -36.32 27.83 4.47
N ALA A 29 -36.95 26.71 4.08
CA ALA A 29 -38.37 26.48 4.20
C ALA A 29 -38.66 25.51 5.34
N ASP A 30 -39.46 25.97 6.31
CA ASP A 30 -40.08 25.20 7.37
C ASP A 30 -41.07 24.17 6.82
N GLY A 31 -41.15 23.01 7.48
CA GLY A 31 -42.19 22.02 7.15
C GLY A 31 -42.26 20.81 8.06
N GLY A 32 -43.01 20.94 9.17
CA GLY A 32 -43.97 19.95 9.61
C GLY A 32 -43.48 18.64 10.25
N ALA A 33 -43.57 18.60 11.58
CA ALA A 33 -43.57 17.37 12.37
C ALA A 33 -44.84 16.54 12.10
N ALA A 34 -44.67 15.22 11.97
CA ALA A 34 -45.74 14.24 12.11
C ALA A 34 -45.26 13.13 13.05
N ASP A 35 -45.92 13.09 14.23
CA ASP A 35 -45.84 12.00 15.21
C ASP A 35 -46.30 10.68 14.58
N ALA A 36 -45.48 9.65 14.63
CA ALA A 36 -45.94 8.28 14.43
C ALA A 36 -45.47 7.41 15.61
N ALA A 37 -46.38 7.02 16.44
CA ALA A 37 -46.21 6.10 17.55
C ALA A 37 -45.78 4.71 17.05
N SER A 38 -44.68 4.20 17.57
CA SER A 38 -44.24 2.81 17.39
C SER A 38 -45.01 1.89 18.32
N PRO A 39 -45.45 0.71 17.86
CA PRO A 39 -46.00 -0.32 18.73
C PRO A 39 -44.92 -1.03 19.53
N VAL A 40 -45.17 -1.21 20.80
CA VAL A 40 -44.38 -2.02 21.73
C VAL A 40 -44.44 -3.49 21.28
N ALA A 41 -43.33 -4.08 20.91
CA ALA A 41 -43.23 -5.51 20.62
C ALA A 41 -43.10 -6.28 21.93
N ASP A 42 -43.94 -7.28 22.06
CA ASP A 42 -44.06 -8.24 23.15
C ASP A 42 -42.75 -9.03 23.34
N ALA A 43 -42.30 -9.11 24.59
CA ALA A 43 -41.10 -9.88 24.95
C ALA A 43 -41.42 -11.37 24.88
N GLY A 44 -41.07 -12.00 23.77
CA GLY A 44 -41.09 -13.45 23.62
C GLY A 44 -40.11 -14.14 24.57
N SER A 45 -40.57 -15.15 25.25
CA SER A 45 -39.81 -16.05 26.16
C SER A 45 -38.58 -16.63 25.43
N PRO A 46 -37.42 -16.82 26.11
CA PRO A 46 -36.24 -17.42 25.50
C PRO A 46 -36.53 -18.88 25.11
N PRO A 47 -35.99 -19.39 24.00
CA PRO A 47 -36.10 -20.80 23.64
C PRO A 47 -35.36 -21.67 24.68
N ALA A 48 -36.06 -22.64 25.20
CA ALA A 48 -35.48 -23.71 25.98
C ALA A 48 -34.76 -24.68 25.05
N ASP A 49 -33.66 -25.27 25.53
CA ASP A 49 -32.88 -26.34 24.95
C ASP A 49 -31.84 -25.90 23.90
N ALA A 50 -30.75 -25.24 24.39
CA ALA A 50 -29.47 -25.36 23.75
C ALA A 50 -28.80 -26.67 24.22
N ASP A 51 -28.51 -27.57 23.28
CA ASP A 51 -27.71 -28.76 23.57
C ASP A 51 -26.39 -28.37 24.28
N PRO A 52 -25.94 -29.14 25.27
CA PRO A 52 -24.67 -28.87 25.94
C PRO A 52 -23.54 -28.93 24.91
N PRO A 53 -22.55 -28.04 25.02
CA PRO A 53 -21.42 -28.03 24.08
C PRO A 53 -20.74 -29.42 24.11
N PRO A 54 -20.24 -29.92 22.96
CA PRO A 54 -19.57 -31.20 22.87
C PRO A 54 -18.39 -31.23 23.87
N PRO A 55 -18.13 -32.39 24.49
CA PRO A 55 -17.05 -32.53 25.48
C PRO A 55 -15.72 -32.15 24.79
N VAL A 56 -14.98 -31.23 25.42
CA VAL A 56 -13.62 -30.89 25.03
C VAL A 56 -12.77 -32.16 25.09
N PRO A 57 -12.00 -32.51 24.02
CA PRO A 57 -11.12 -33.67 24.06
C PRO A 57 -10.13 -33.54 25.21
N GLN A 58 -10.12 -34.49 26.14
CA GLN A 58 -9.28 -34.48 27.36
C GLN A 58 -7.82 -34.88 27.13
N ASP A 59 -7.38 -35.07 25.89
CA ASP A 59 -6.01 -35.44 25.54
C ASP A 59 -5.23 -34.31 24.84
N ALA A 60 -5.58 -33.06 25.08
CA ALA A 60 -4.70 -31.96 24.69
C ALA A 60 -3.47 -32.00 25.61
N GLY A 61 -2.32 -32.39 25.10
CA GLY A 61 -1.02 -32.19 25.75
C GLY A 61 -0.89 -30.76 26.29
N PRO A 62 0.12 -30.45 27.13
CA PRO A 62 0.26 -29.10 27.65
C PRO A 62 0.21 -28.10 26.50
N LEU A 63 -0.66 -27.09 26.65
CA LEU A 63 -0.77 -26.02 25.66
C LEU A 63 0.63 -25.48 25.35
N PRO A 64 0.99 -25.26 24.09
CA PRO A 64 2.25 -24.63 23.75
C PRO A 64 2.38 -23.34 24.54
N THR A 65 3.53 -23.12 25.18
CA THR A 65 3.78 -21.96 26.02
C THR A 65 4.65 -20.97 25.26
N CYS A 66 4.45 -19.70 25.55
CA CYS A 66 5.34 -18.65 25.07
C CYS A 66 6.75 -18.90 25.62
N GLY A 67 7.69 -19.29 24.78
CA GLY A 67 9.11 -19.42 25.15
C GLY A 67 9.71 -18.06 25.57
N ASP A 68 10.99 -18.06 25.97
CA ASP A 68 11.72 -16.85 26.40
C ASP A 68 12.19 -15.96 25.23
N GLY A 69 11.69 -16.20 24.00
CA GLY A 69 12.06 -15.45 22.79
C GLY A 69 11.59 -14.00 22.80
N THR A 70 12.07 -13.20 21.85
CA THR A 70 11.71 -11.78 21.64
C THR A 70 10.84 -11.58 20.40
N THR A 71 10.64 -12.62 19.59
CA THR A 71 9.85 -12.56 18.34
C THR A 71 8.41 -13.04 18.58
N PRO A 72 7.45 -12.63 17.74
CA PRO A 72 6.11 -13.16 17.72
C PRO A 72 6.09 -14.68 17.73
N THR A 73 5.16 -15.27 18.47
CA THR A 73 4.99 -16.73 18.54
C THR A 73 3.51 -17.06 18.43
N ILE A 74 3.13 -17.79 17.37
CA ILE A 74 1.76 -18.24 17.15
C ILE A 74 1.56 -19.58 17.88
N LEU A 75 0.55 -19.67 18.72
CA LEU A 75 0.19 -20.87 19.46
C LEU A 75 -0.98 -21.61 18.81
N ALA A 76 -1.93 -20.86 18.24
CA ALA A 76 -3.07 -21.42 17.54
C ALA A 76 -3.62 -20.43 16.51
N ALA A 77 -4.29 -20.97 15.48
CA ALA A 77 -5.08 -20.20 14.53
C ALA A 77 -6.41 -20.92 14.30
N GLY A 78 -7.51 -20.26 14.66
CA GLY A 78 -8.87 -20.80 14.60
C GLY A 78 -9.75 -19.99 13.65
N GLY A 79 -10.74 -20.64 13.06
CA GLY A 79 -11.68 -20.05 12.11
C GLY A 79 -11.74 -20.82 10.79
N GLU A 80 -12.65 -20.43 9.93
CA GLU A 80 -12.79 -20.98 8.58
C GLU A 80 -11.64 -20.46 7.71
N ARG A 81 -11.06 -21.32 6.87
CA ARG A 81 -9.86 -21.00 6.05
C ARG A 81 -10.25 -20.71 4.61
N THR A 82 -11.14 -19.74 4.41
CA THR A 82 -11.62 -19.32 3.10
C THR A 82 -11.48 -17.80 2.95
N HIS A 83 -11.41 -17.33 1.72
CA HIS A 83 -11.36 -15.89 1.43
C HIS A 83 -12.54 -15.15 2.08
N GLY A 84 -12.27 -14.03 2.74
CA GLY A 84 -13.27 -13.20 3.41
C GLY A 84 -13.72 -13.72 4.79
N ALA A 85 -13.32 -14.93 5.20
CA ALA A 85 -13.64 -15.44 6.53
C ALA A 85 -12.79 -14.76 7.62
N THR A 86 -13.29 -14.78 8.85
CA THR A 86 -12.57 -14.32 10.03
C THR A 86 -11.71 -15.45 10.61
N MET A 87 -10.44 -15.15 10.90
CA MET A 87 -9.52 -16.02 11.62
C MET A 87 -9.05 -15.34 12.89
N VAL A 88 -9.02 -16.08 14.00
CA VAL A 88 -8.44 -15.64 15.28
C VAL A 88 -7.11 -16.34 15.46
N ILE A 89 -6.05 -15.56 15.64
CA ILE A 89 -4.69 -16.00 15.87
C ILE A 89 -4.39 -15.75 17.35
N THR A 90 -3.99 -16.78 18.09
CA THR A 90 -3.58 -16.63 19.47
C THR A 90 -2.10 -16.95 19.64
N GLY A 91 -1.45 -16.20 20.51
CA GLY A 91 0.00 -16.33 20.67
C GLY A 91 0.56 -15.37 21.71
N CYS A 92 1.75 -14.87 21.44
CA CYS A 92 2.49 -14.02 22.36
C CYS A 92 3.40 -13.07 21.60
N ARG A 93 3.63 -11.89 22.20
CA ARG A 93 4.56 -10.88 21.68
C ARG A 93 4.17 -10.37 20.30
N PHE A 94 2.87 -10.25 20.10
CA PHE A 94 2.36 -9.58 18.91
C PHE A 94 2.46 -8.05 19.04
N GLY A 95 2.64 -7.55 20.27
CA GLY A 95 2.51 -6.15 20.61
C GLY A 95 1.04 -5.71 20.67
N ASP A 96 0.82 -4.49 21.05
CA ASP A 96 -0.52 -3.89 21.02
C ASP A 96 -0.62 -2.91 19.82
N ASP A 97 -1.77 -2.91 19.16
CA ASP A 97 -2.12 -1.96 18.11
C ASP A 97 -3.53 -1.42 18.35
N ASP A 98 -3.62 -0.17 18.77
CA ASP A 98 -4.88 0.51 19.07
C ASP A 98 -5.71 0.83 17.80
N ALA A 99 -5.10 0.76 16.63
CA ALA A 99 -5.72 0.99 15.34
C ALA A 99 -5.38 -0.14 14.35
N PRO A 100 -5.83 -1.38 14.65
CA PRO A 100 -5.49 -2.53 13.84
C PRO A 100 -5.97 -2.37 12.40
N GLY A 101 -5.15 -2.84 11.48
CA GLY A 101 -5.42 -2.75 10.05
C GLY A 101 -4.77 -1.54 9.38
N PRO A 102 -4.71 -1.57 8.06
CA PRO A 102 -4.02 -0.54 7.29
C PRO A 102 -4.72 0.81 7.37
N ARG A 103 -3.94 1.89 7.26
CA ARG A 103 -4.48 3.23 7.02
C ARG A 103 -5.24 3.30 5.70
N LEU A 104 -4.81 2.53 4.70
CA LEU A 104 -5.51 2.34 3.45
C LEU A 104 -5.32 0.90 2.96
N PHE A 105 -6.42 0.19 2.72
CA PHE A 105 -6.46 -0.97 1.84
C PHE A 105 -7.35 -0.65 0.66
N ASP A 106 -6.77 -0.62 -0.53
CA ASP A 106 -7.46 -0.28 -1.76
C ASP A 106 -7.33 -1.42 -2.78
N ALA A 107 -8.39 -2.21 -2.89
CA ALA A 107 -8.55 -3.31 -3.83
C ALA A 107 -9.49 -2.94 -4.97
N VAL A 108 -9.78 -1.64 -5.18
CA VAL A 108 -10.75 -1.09 -6.13
C VAL A 108 -12.19 -1.43 -5.73
N ASP A 109 -12.53 -2.72 -5.70
CA ASP A 109 -13.88 -3.23 -5.42
C ASP A 109 -14.37 -3.03 -3.98
N ASN A 110 -13.47 -2.65 -3.08
CA ASN A 110 -13.80 -2.30 -1.69
C ASN A 110 -13.94 -0.80 -1.46
N GLN A 111 -13.86 0.03 -2.50
CA GLN A 111 -13.94 1.49 -2.37
C GLN A 111 -15.35 1.99 -2.72
N PRO A 112 -16.12 2.54 -1.75
CA PRO A 112 -17.47 3.06 -2.02
C PRO A 112 -17.51 4.14 -3.10
N ALA A 113 -16.45 4.96 -3.19
CA ALA A 113 -16.34 6.00 -4.22
C ALA A 113 -16.27 5.47 -5.65
N TYR A 114 -16.09 4.16 -5.82
CA TYR A 114 -16.02 3.52 -7.14
C TYR A 114 -17.28 2.74 -7.49
N GLU A 115 -18.28 2.75 -6.61
CA GLU A 115 -19.57 2.12 -6.93
C GLU A 115 -20.19 2.75 -8.19
N GLY A 116 -20.58 1.90 -9.14
CA GLY A 116 -21.17 2.31 -10.42
C GLY A 116 -20.17 2.71 -11.50
N LEU A 117 -18.87 2.73 -11.23
CA LEU A 117 -17.86 2.87 -12.28
C LEU A 117 -17.76 1.59 -13.11
N SER A 118 -17.42 1.78 -14.38
CA SER A 118 -17.22 0.72 -15.35
C SER A 118 -15.74 0.60 -15.75
N VAL A 119 -15.37 -0.51 -16.33
CA VAL A 119 -14.05 -0.69 -16.96
C VAL A 119 -13.81 0.41 -17.99
N GLY A 120 -12.63 1.02 -17.91
CA GLY A 120 -12.22 2.16 -18.73
C GLY A 120 -12.57 3.53 -18.15
N ASP A 121 -13.38 3.60 -17.10
CA ASP A 121 -13.63 4.86 -16.41
C ASP A 121 -12.38 5.36 -15.69
N VAL A 122 -12.25 6.68 -15.64
CA VAL A 122 -11.16 7.36 -14.92
C VAL A 122 -11.38 7.21 -13.43
N VAL A 123 -10.34 6.83 -12.70
CA VAL A 123 -10.36 6.77 -11.23
C VAL A 123 -10.61 8.18 -10.68
N PRO A 124 -11.68 8.41 -9.91
CA PRO A 124 -12.01 9.72 -9.37
C PRO A 124 -11.04 10.17 -8.29
N THR A 125 -11.00 11.49 -8.07
CA THR A 125 -10.19 12.13 -7.02
C THR A 125 -10.98 13.17 -6.24
N ASP A 126 -12.31 13.09 -6.27
CA ASP A 126 -13.21 13.90 -5.48
C ASP A 126 -13.09 13.61 -3.97
N GLU A 127 -13.88 14.29 -3.14
CA GLU A 127 -13.72 14.25 -1.69
C GLU A 127 -13.94 12.87 -1.05
N ASP A 128 -14.71 12.02 -1.70
CA ASP A 128 -15.02 10.66 -1.22
C ASP A 128 -14.01 9.61 -1.72
N ALA A 129 -13.21 9.95 -2.75
CA ALA A 129 -12.24 9.04 -3.30
C ALA A 129 -11.02 8.85 -2.39
N PRO A 130 -10.40 7.65 -2.34
CA PRO A 130 -9.23 7.40 -1.49
C PRO A 130 -7.99 8.22 -1.89
N TRP A 131 -7.88 8.60 -3.16
CA TRP A 131 -6.74 9.32 -3.71
C TRP A 131 -7.09 10.76 -4.05
N THR A 132 -6.16 11.71 -3.77
CA THR A 132 -6.36 13.11 -4.13
C THR A 132 -5.78 13.48 -5.49
N ARG A 133 -5.03 12.58 -6.11
CA ARG A 133 -4.40 12.79 -7.42
C ARG A 133 -4.48 11.54 -8.29
N ASN A 134 -4.81 11.76 -9.55
CA ASN A 134 -4.75 10.79 -10.62
C ASN A 134 -4.03 11.43 -11.83
N GLY A 135 -2.82 10.95 -12.13
CA GLY A 135 -1.98 11.47 -13.19
C GLY A 135 -1.55 12.93 -13.01
N SER A 136 -1.63 13.72 -14.06
CA SER A 136 -1.41 15.17 -14.18
C SER A 136 -0.38 15.84 -13.22
N PRO A 137 0.41 16.82 -13.69
CA PRO A 137 0.30 17.48 -15.00
C PRO A 137 1.10 16.78 -16.13
N TRP A 138 1.83 15.72 -15.84
CA TRP A 138 2.77 15.09 -16.79
C TRP A 138 2.46 13.65 -17.17
N ALA A 139 1.47 13.04 -16.52
CA ALA A 139 1.07 11.65 -16.75
C ALA A 139 -0.38 11.56 -17.23
N THR A 140 -0.72 10.44 -17.84
CA THR A 140 -2.10 10.08 -18.17
C THR A 140 -2.91 9.74 -16.93
N GLU A 141 -4.23 9.70 -17.08
CA GLU A 141 -5.13 9.26 -16.03
C GLU A 141 -5.09 7.74 -15.90
N VAL A 142 -5.07 7.26 -14.67
CA VAL A 142 -5.29 5.86 -14.31
C VAL A 142 -6.78 5.55 -14.47
N ARG A 143 -7.07 4.38 -15.06
CA ARG A 143 -8.43 3.90 -15.33
C ARG A 143 -8.64 2.53 -14.71
N LEU A 144 -9.91 2.16 -14.54
CA LEU A 144 -10.29 0.82 -14.11
C LEU A 144 -10.12 -0.20 -15.24
N ALA A 145 -9.68 -1.40 -14.90
CA ALA A 145 -9.57 -2.55 -15.78
C ALA A 145 -9.93 -3.83 -15.03
N GLU A 146 -10.34 -4.89 -15.76
CA GLU A 146 -10.77 -6.17 -15.17
C GLU A 146 -10.09 -7.40 -15.78
N GLU A 147 -9.56 -7.28 -17.00
CA GLU A 147 -8.99 -8.40 -17.74
C GLU A 147 -7.77 -9.00 -17.00
N ASP A 148 -7.86 -10.28 -16.65
CA ASP A 148 -6.85 -10.99 -15.84
C ASP A 148 -6.62 -10.33 -14.46
N ALA A 149 -7.68 -9.83 -13.82
CA ALA A 149 -7.64 -9.42 -12.42
C ALA A 149 -7.12 -10.57 -11.53
N ARG A 150 -6.57 -10.21 -10.37
CA ARG A 150 -6.16 -11.21 -9.40
C ARG A 150 -7.38 -11.96 -8.85
N PRO A 151 -7.21 -13.22 -8.39
CA PRO A 151 -8.31 -13.96 -7.78
C PRO A 151 -9.02 -13.17 -6.68
N HIS A 152 -10.32 -13.29 -6.58
CA HIS A 152 -11.18 -12.58 -5.63
C HIS A 152 -11.21 -11.04 -5.81
N ARG A 153 -10.78 -10.53 -6.99
CA ARG A 153 -10.86 -9.11 -7.35
C ARG A 153 -11.69 -8.92 -8.61
N ALA A 154 -12.56 -7.93 -8.58
CA ALA A 154 -13.37 -7.58 -9.75
C ALA A 154 -12.63 -6.67 -10.72
N ALA A 155 -11.72 -5.83 -10.21
CA ALA A 155 -11.01 -4.82 -10.99
C ALA A 155 -9.62 -4.49 -10.42
N PHE A 156 -8.86 -3.71 -11.18
CA PHE A 156 -7.56 -3.17 -10.81
C PHE A 156 -7.34 -1.84 -11.54
N TYR A 157 -6.27 -1.14 -11.23
CA TYR A 157 -5.85 0.10 -11.85
C TYR A 157 -4.95 -0.16 -13.06
N ARG A 158 -5.22 0.56 -14.16
CA ARG A 158 -4.42 0.51 -15.39
C ARG A 158 -3.93 1.88 -15.80
N ALA A 159 -2.63 2.00 -15.99
CA ALA A 159 -1.98 3.11 -16.67
C ALA A 159 -1.57 2.68 -18.07
N ALA A 160 -2.06 3.36 -19.11
CA ALA A 160 -1.80 3.03 -20.50
C ALA A 160 -1.97 4.25 -21.41
N GLY A 161 -1.19 4.31 -22.47
CA GLY A 161 -1.30 5.37 -23.48
C GLY A 161 -0.63 6.68 -23.06
N GLY A 162 -0.98 7.78 -23.74
CA GLY A 162 -0.40 9.10 -23.55
C GLY A 162 0.85 9.35 -24.38
N SER A 163 1.41 10.58 -24.29
CA SER A 163 2.57 10.99 -25.07
C SER A 163 3.86 10.27 -24.68
N HIS A 164 3.93 9.77 -23.48
CA HIS A 164 5.05 9.00 -22.94
C HIS A 164 4.70 7.52 -22.71
N GLY A 165 3.47 7.11 -23.02
CA GLY A 165 2.96 5.74 -22.94
C GLY A 165 3.03 5.14 -21.53
N GLY A 166 1.97 4.51 -21.06
CA GLY A 166 1.95 3.83 -19.78
C GLY A 166 2.13 4.69 -18.52
N ASP A 167 2.44 5.97 -18.67
CA ASP A 167 2.49 6.91 -17.55
C ASP A 167 1.12 7.04 -16.91
N GLY A 168 1.01 6.72 -15.66
CA GLY A 168 -0.20 6.90 -14.88
C GLY A 168 0.07 6.55 -13.43
N PHE A 169 -0.38 7.39 -12.53
CA PHE A 169 -0.19 7.15 -11.11
C PHE A 169 -1.34 7.70 -10.28
N LEU A 170 -1.56 7.09 -9.13
CA LEU A 170 -2.36 7.62 -8.04
C LEU A 170 -1.44 8.23 -6.99
N GLY A 171 -1.90 9.22 -6.28
CA GLY A 171 -1.08 9.87 -5.27
C GLY A 171 -1.87 10.56 -4.18
N TRP A 172 -1.18 10.80 -3.07
CA TRP A 172 -1.65 11.55 -1.92
C TRP A 172 -2.93 10.97 -1.33
N PRO A 173 -2.90 9.74 -0.80
CA PRO A 173 -4.07 9.12 -0.20
C PRO A 173 -4.59 9.97 0.97
N ARG A 174 -5.93 10.13 1.01
CA ARG A 174 -6.63 10.98 2.00
C ARG A 174 -6.49 10.44 3.42
N ALA A 175 -6.52 9.12 3.57
CA ALA A 175 -6.39 8.47 4.86
C ALA A 175 -5.04 8.78 5.55
N LEU A 176 -4.05 9.26 4.78
CA LEU A 176 -2.74 9.66 5.28
C LEU A 176 -2.55 11.19 5.25
N GLY A 177 -3.63 11.98 5.22
CA GLY A 177 -3.57 13.45 5.25
C GLY A 177 -3.38 14.13 3.90
N GLY A 178 -3.44 13.40 2.78
CA GLY A 178 -3.29 13.97 1.45
C GLY A 178 -1.93 14.66 1.27
N THR A 179 -1.93 15.89 0.75
CA THR A 179 -0.69 16.67 0.51
C THR A 179 -0.08 17.30 1.78
N ARG A 180 -0.69 17.09 2.95
CA ARG A 180 -0.21 17.58 4.26
C ARG A 180 -0.31 16.46 5.30
N PRO A 181 0.54 15.44 5.20
CA PRO A 181 0.53 14.32 6.14
C PRO A 181 0.86 14.78 7.57
N PRO A 182 0.26 14.14 8.60
CA PRO A 182 0.54 14.43 10.00
C PRO A 182 2.04 14.31 10.33
N ALA A 183 2.56 15.21 11.16
CA ALA A 183 4.00 15.33 11.45
C ALA A 183 4.60 14.05 12.10
N ASP A 184 3.80 13.30 12.82
CA ASP A 184 4.14 12.06 13.50
C ASP A 184 4.12 10.82 12.58
N GLN A 185 3.69 10.99 11.32
CA GLN A 185 3.69 9.92 10.31
C GLN A 185 5.09 9.74 9.71
N LEU A 186 6.02 9.16 10.49
CA LEU A 186 7.43 9.02 10.16
C LEU A 186 7.81 7.65 9.61
N LEU A 187 6.89 6.69 9.70
CA LEU A 187 7.02 5.35 9.11
C LEU A 187 5.91 5.12 8.09
N LEU A 188 6.27 4.56 6.95
CA LEU A 188 5.33 4.02 5.97
C LEU A 188 5.76 2.61 5.57
N TYR A 189 4.83 1.67 5.66
CA TYR A 189 4.86 0.40 4.99
C TYR A 189 3.88 0.46 3.81
N VAL A 190 4.35 0.20 2.60
CA VAL A 190 3.52 0.17 1.39
C VAL A 190 3.74 -1.13 0.67
N SER A 191 2.66 -1.85 0.39
CA SER A 191 2.66 -3.05 -0.44
C SER A 191 1.59 -2.92 -1.52
N TRP A 192 1.91 -3.37 -2.73
CA TRP A 192 0.95 -3.39 -3.83
C TRP A 192 1.30 -4.50 -4.82
N TRP A 193 0.32 -4.91 -5.60
CA TRP A 193 0.53 -5.80 -6.72
C TRP A 193 0.74 -4.99 -8.00
N TYR A 194 1.71 -5.42 -8.82
CA TYR A 194 2.20 -4.71 -9.98
C TYR A 194 2.41 -5.67 -11.15
N ARG A 195 1.87 -5.34 -12.33
CA ARG A 195 1.98 -6.13 -13.55
C ARG A 195 2.39 -5.24 -14.73
N PRO A 196 3.68 -5.19 -15.09
CA PRO A 196 4.14 -4.47 -16.28
C PRO A 196 3.97 -5.32 -17.54
N SER A 197 3.53 -4.72 -18.66
CA SER A 197 3.42 -5.41 -19.96
C SER A 197 4.76 -5.61 -20.65
N MET A 198 5.79 -4.87 -20.23
CA MET A 198 7.18 -5.00 -20.73
C MET A 198 8.15 -4.73 -19.56
N ASP A 199 9.44 -5.01 -19.78
CA ASP A 199 10.46 -4.71 -18.76
C ASP A 199 10.45 -3.22 -18.44
N PRO A 200 10.13 -2.83 -17.21
CA PRO A 200 10.12 -1.42 -16.82
C PRO A 200 11.50 -0.75 -16.87
N GLY A 201 12.56 -1.52 -17.07
CA GLY A 201 13.93 -1.06 -17.24
C GLY A 201 14.45 -1.01 -18.67
N GLY A 202 13.70 -1.55 -19.60
CA GLY A 202 13.83 -1.64 -21.06
C GLY A 202 15.06 -1.05 -21.76
N GLY A 203 16.24 -1.20 -21.23
CA GLY A 203 17.49 -0.79 -21.90
C GLY A 203 17.95 0.64 -21.64
N GLU A 204 17.21 1.43 -20.88
CA GLU A 204 17.66 2.77 -20.51
C GLU A 204 18.50 2.73 -19.24
N PRO A 205 19.79 3.12 -19.29
CA PRO A 205 20.70 2.99 -18.14
C PRO A 205 20.31 3.86 -16.95
N GLU A 206 19.50 4.85 -17.16
CA GLU A 206 19.07 5.77 -16.09
C GLU A 206 17.65 5.55 -15.61
N GLY A 207 16.98 4.46 -16.04
CA GLY A 207 15.65 4.00 -15.64
C GLY A 207 14.78 5.08 -15.03
N ALA A 208 14.05 5.83 -15.85
CA ALA A 208 13.20 6.91 -15.35
C ALA A 208 11.90 6.38 -14.71
N ASN A 209 11.69 5.08 -14.71
CA ASN A 209 10.49 4.42 -14.22
C ASN A 209 10.42 4.45 -12.71
N LYS A 210 9.55 5.28 -12.20
CA LYS A 210 9.35 5.41 -10.76
C LYS A 210 8.13 4.63 -10.38
N PHE A 211 8.33 3.51 -9.70
CA PHE A 211 7.25 2.67 -9.19
C PHE A 211 6.48 3.38 -8.08
N ILE A 212 7.22 4.03 -7.18
CA ILE A 212 6.65 4.78 -6.07
C ILE A 212 7.56 5.97 -5.70
N ARG A 213 6.91 7.06 -5.29
CA ARG A 213 7.57 8.19 -4.62
C ARG A 213 6.88 8.47 -3.29
N ILE A 214 7.66 8.53 -2.23
CA ILE A 214 7.24 8.90 -0.90
C ILE A 214 7.83 10.27 -0.59
N TRP A 215 6.96 11.23 -0.29
CA TRP A 215 7.31 12.62 -0.04
C TRP A 215 6.64 13.11 1.25
N ASP A 216 7.14 14.20 1.82
CA ASP A 216 6.52 14.90 2.94
C ASP A 216 5.59 16.04 2.49
N ASN A 217 5.78 16.59 1.30
CA ASN A 217 4.92 17.63 0.72
C ASN A 217 4.97 17.62 -0.82
N ASP A 218 4.04 18.35 -1.43
CA ASP A 218 3.93 18.48 -2.89
C ASP A 218 4.73 19.65 -3.49
N GLY A 219 5.52 20.36 -2.66
CA GLY A 219 6.38 21.46 -3.09
C GLY A 219 7.57 21.02 -3.93
N ALA A 220 8.28 22.00 -4.53
CA ALA A 220 9.49 21.72 -5.30
C ALA A 220 10.63 21.20 -4.41
N GLU A 221 10.72 21.72 -3.20
CA GLU A 221 11.62 21.20 -2.17
C GLU A 221 10.86 20.31 -1.20
N ARG A 222 11.42 19.14 -0.90
CA ARG A 222 10.79 18.11 -0.09
C ARG A 222 11.80 17.09 0.40
N SER A 223 11.45 16.36 1.45
CA SER A 223 12.08 15.07 1.73
C SER A 223 11.49 14.03 0.80
N TYR A 224 12.30 13.11 0.33
CA TYR A 224 11.83 12.12 -0.64
C TYR A 224 12.54 10.78 -0.52
N VAL A 225 11.81 9.73 -0.91
CA VAL A 225 12.30 8.45 -1.39
C VAL A 225 11.67 8.20 -2.76
N SER A 226 12.48 7.88 -3.76
CA SER A 226 12.02 7.57 -5.11
C SER A 226 12.59 6.24 -5.55
N TRP A 227 11.75 5.21 -5.56
CA TRP A 227 12.12 3.89 -6.06
C TRP A 227 11.89 3.83 -7.56
N THR A 228 12.96 3.63 -8.29
CA THR A 228 12.96 3.47 -9.75
C THR A 228 13.48 2.09 -10.12
N HIS A 229 13.34 1.71 -11.37
CA HIS A 229 13.75 0.38 -11.85
C HIS A 229 15.19 -0.02 -11.47
N MET A 230 16.16 0.85 -11.64
CA MET A 230 17.57 0.51 -11.47
C MET A 230 18.25 1.23 -10.30
N HIS A 231 17.55 2.10 -9.61
CA HIS A 231 18.12 2.84 -8.50
C HIS A 231 17.04 3.37 -7.56
N ILE A 232 17.47 3.70 -6.39
CA ILE A 232 16.70 4.42 -5.39
C ILE A 232 17.41 5.73 -5.07
N GLY A 233 16.66 6.83 -5.09
CA GLY A 233 17.13 8.14 -4.65
C GLY A 233 16.38 8.53 -3.39
N TYR A 234 17.05 9.16 -2.43
CA TYR A 234 16.46 9.56 -1.16
C TYR A 234 17.16 10.77 -0.56
N SER A 235 16.45 11.50 0.30
CA SER A 235 17.01 12.65 1.01
C SER A 235 18.07 12.23 2.00
N GLY A 236 19.20 12.93 2.00
CA GLY A 236 20.35 12.68 2.90
C GLY A 236 21.37 11.70 2.31
N GLY A 237 21.01 10.89 1.34
CA GLY A 237 21.87 9.90 0.73
C GLY A 237 22.18 10.17 -0.74
N GLU A 238 23.15 9.45 -1.27
CA GLU A 238 23.45 9.44 -2.69
C GLU A 238 22.53 8.45 -3.44
N ARG A 239 22.35 8.70 -4.75
CA ARG A 239 21.63 7.80 -5.62
C ARG A 239 22.36 6.46 -5.71
N THR A 240 21.65 5.38 -5.41
CA THR A 240 22.18 4.03 -5.40
C THR A 240 21.53 3.18 -6.47
N GLY A 241 22.26 2.21 -7.00
CA GLY A 241 21.74 1.21 -7.92
C GLY A 241 21.32 -0.07 -7.21
N TRP A 242 20.59 -0.90 -7.91
CA TRP A 242 20.37 -2.30 -7.53
C TRP A 242 20.30 -3.18 -8.78
N ARG A 243 20.02 -4.44 -8.60
CA ARG A 243 19.82 -5.38 -9.70
C ARG A 243 18.50 -5.13 -10.45
N SER A 244 18.41 -5.64 -11.69
CA SER A 244 17.26 -5.45 -12.57
C SER A 244 15.96 -6.04 -11.98
N PHE A 245 14.81 -5.38 -12.24
CA PHE A 245 13.48 -5.89 -11.88
C PHE A 245 13.26 -7.35 -12.33
N THR A 246 13.69 -7.70 -13.53
CA THR A 246 13.47 -9.04 -14.12
C THR A 246 14.27 -10.16 -13.43
N GLN A 247 15.15 -9.86 -12.49
CA GLN A 247 15.79 -10.89 -11.68
C GLN A 247 14.82 -11.52 -10.68
N ASP A 248 13.97 -10.72 -10.05
CA ASP A 248 13.03 -11.18 -9.04
C ASP A 248 11.55 -10.97 -9.46
N GLY A 249 11.30 -10.00 -10.33
CA GLY A 249 9.99 -9.73 -10.95
C GLY A 249 9.77 -10.47 -12.27
N ARG A 250 8.53 -10.50 -12.74
CA ARG A 250 8.11 -11.14 -13.99
C ARG A 250 7.25 -10.19 -14.82
N VAL A 251 7.68 -9.95 -16.04
CA VAL A 251 6.92 -9.19 -17.05
C VAL A 251 5.63 -9.97 -17.41
N GLY A 252 4.51 -9.27 -17.54
CA GLY A 252 3.20 -9.84 -17.85
C GLY A 252 2.59 -10.67 -16.72
N ARG A 253 3.14 -10.63 -15.53
CA ARG A 253 2.63 -11.33 -14.34
C ARG A 253 2.49 -10.36 -13.18
N TRP A 254 1.57 -10.67 -12.28
CA TRP A 254 1.44 -9.97 -11.01
C TRP A 254 2.67 -10.21 -10.13
N ASN A 255 3.23 -9.14 -9.62
CA ASN A 255 4.38 -9.13 -8.73
C ASN A 255 4.02 -8.33 -7.48
N ARG A 256 4.37 -8.83 -6.32
CA ARG A 256 4.24 -8.07 -5.09
C ARG A 256 5.42 -7.14 -4.92
N MET A 257 5.14 -5.88 -4.79
CA MET A 257 6.10 -4.82 -4.52
C MET A 257 5.91 -4.35 -3.08
N GLU A 258 7.00 -4.15 -2.34
CA GLU A 258 6.93 -3.68 -0.95
C GLU A 258 8.03 -2.66 -0.69
N ILE A 259 7.71 -1.61 0.05
CA ILE A 259 8.69 -0.65 0.55
C ILE A 259 8.35 -0.24 1.98
N ILE A 260 9.39 -0.14 2.81
CA ILE A 260 9.33 0.39 4.16
C ILE A 260 10.24 1.60 4.21
N VAL A 261 9.70 2.75 4.58
CA VAL A 261 10.47 3.98 4.84
C VAL A 261 10.26 4.37 6.29
N ASP A 262 11.33 4.40 7.05
CA ASP A 262 11.33 4.76 8.46
C ASP A 262 12.26 5.96 8.67
N ALA A 263 11.67 7.14 8.82
CA ALA A 263 12.41 8.39 8.97
C ALA A 263 13.03 8.56 10.37
N GLU A 264 12.50 7.86 11.38
CA GLU A 264 13.10 7.89 12.73
C GLU A 264 14.38 7.07 12.78
N ARG A 265 14.34 5.88 12.17
CA ARG A 265 15.52 4.98 12.11
C ARG A 265 16.46 5.31 10.95
N GLY A 266 16.04 6.18 10.04
CA GLY A 266 16.80 6.53 8.83
C GLY A 266 16.88 5.38 7.82
N THR A 267 15.93 4.44 7.82
CA THR A 267 16.03 3.22 7.02
C THR A 267 15.06 3.20 5.85
N VAL A 268 15.51 2.61 4.73
CA VAL A 268 14.64 2.26 3.59
C VAL A 268 14.90 0.80 3.21
N ARG A 269 13.83 0.01 3.13
CA ARG A 269 13.88 -1.40 2.71
C ARG A 269 12.84 -1.63 1.62
N HIS A 270 13.19 -2.38 0.59
CA HIS A 270 12.25 -2.67 -0.49
C HIS A 270 12.43 -4.09 -1.04
N TYR A 271 11.31 -4.67 -1.51
CA TYR A 271 11.23 -6.07 -1.88
C TYR A 271 10.44 -6.24 -3.18
N VAL A 272 10.84 -7.23 -3.97
CA VAL A 272 10.09 -7.73 -5.13
C VAL A 272 9.83 -9.21 -4.91
N ASN A 273 8.57 -9.63 -4.89
CA ASN A 273 8.17 -11.02 -4.64
C ASN A 273 8.86 -11.62 -3.39
N GLY A 274 8.85 -10.88 -2.29
CA GLY A 274 9.47 -11.28 -1.01
C GLY A 274 10.99 -11.27 -0.98
N VAL A 275 11.65 -10.95 -2.09
CA VAL A 275 13.11 -10.87 -2.16
C VAL A 275 13.59 -9.46 -1.84
N TYR A 276 14.38 -9.33 -0.79
CA TYR A 276 14.99 -8.06 -0.41
C TYR A 276 15.94 -7.54 -1.50
N GLN A 277 15.75 -6.28 -1.89
CA GLN A 277 16.54 -5.62 -2.92
C GLN A 277 17.65 -4.80 -2.27
N ARG A 278 18.81 -5.42 -2.02
CA ARG A 278 19.99 -4.66 -1.55
C ARG A 278 20.44 -3.68 -2.64
N VAL A 279 20.84 -2.51 -2.20
CA VAL A 279 21.35 -1.48 -3.09
C VAL A 279 22.87 -1.53 -3.16
N SER A 280 23.43 -0.93 -4.21
CA SER A 280 24.88 -0.85 -4.39
C SER A 280 25.29 0.54 -4.88
N HIS A 281 26.47 0.94 -4.50
CA HIS A 281 27.15 2.12 -5.03
C HIS A 281 28.55 1.77 -5.48
N SER A 282 29.01 2.42 -6.54
CA SER A 282 30.29 2.10 -7.20
C SER A 282 31.50 2.17 -6.26
N SER A 283 31.45 2.97 -5.21
CA SER A 283 32.55 3.17 -4.26
C SER A 283 32.53 2.25 -3.03
N VAL A 284 31.35 1.70 -2.66
CA VAL A 284 31.19 0.96 -1.38
C VAL A 284 30.64 -0.46 -1.56
N GLY A 285 30.18 -0.82 -2.77
CA GLY A 285 29.58 -2.12 -3.02
C GLY A 285 28.11 -2.20 -2.56
N GLU A 286 27.66 -3.40 -2.17
CA GLU A 286 26.29 -3.61 -1.66
C GLU A 286 26.16 -3.18 -0.19
N PHE A 287 25.06 -2.52 0.12
CA PHE A 287 24.75 -2.07 1.47
C PHE A 287 23.23 -1.92 1.69
N ASP A 288 22.83 -1.71 2.93
CA ASP A 288 21.48 -1.36 3.33
C ASP A 288 21.37 0.17 3.45
N ILE A 289 20.21 0.75 3.11
CA ILE A 289 19.99 2.20 3.29
C ILE A 289 19.65 2.44 4.75
N ASP A 290 20.58 3.03 5.50
CA ASP A 290 20.49 3.34 6.92
C ASP A 290 20.82 4.82 7.22
N ASP A 291 20.82 5.67 6.18
CA ASP A 291 21.18 7.07 6.24
C ASP A 291 20.12 8.00 5.61
N TYR A 292 18.89 7.50 5.43
CA TYR A 292 17.78 8.34 5.00
C TYR A 292 17.52 9.44 6.03
N GLN A 293 17.44 10.68 5.58
CA GLN A 293 17.20 11.83 6.44
C GLN A 293 16.04 12.67 5.92
N LYS A 294 15.01 12.78 6.73
CA LYS A 294 13.98 13.77 6.52
C LYS A 294 14.56 15.17 6.70
N ARG A 295 14.23 16.09 5.80
CA ARG A 295 14.74 17.48 5.88
C ARG A 295 14.12 18.20 7.08
N PRO A 296 14.93 18.88 7.90
CA PRO A 296 14.44 19.57 9.10
C PRO A 296 13.48 20.73 8.79
N GLU A 297 13.53 21.30 7.58
CA GLU A 297 12.62 22.36 7.13
C GLU A 297 11.18 21.91 7.03
N PHE A 298 10.94 20.60 6.95
CA PHE A 298 9.62 19.96 6.84
C PHE A 298 9.30 19.09 8.07
N ALA A 299 9.84 19.44 9.23
CA ALA A 299 9.61 18.68 10.47
C ALA A 299 8.14 18.69 10.91
N ASP A 300 7.33 19.64 10.43
CA ASP A 300 5.90 19.76 10.68
C ASP A 300 5.02 18.88 9.75
N LEU A 301 5.63 18.14 8.83
CA LEU A 301 4.95 17.23 7.89
C LEU A 301 5.51 15.81 8.02
N GLY A 302 4.65 14.82 7.94
CA GLY A 302 5.03 13.41 7.88
C GLY A 302 5.34 12.95 6.44
N LEU A 303 5.39 11.64 6.23
CA LEU A 303 5.59 11.02 4.94
C LEU A 303 4.25 10.61 4.32
N ASN A 304 4.11 10.69 3.01
CA ASN A 304 2.98 10.15 2.27
C ASN A 304 3.37 9.61 0.91
N VAL A 305 2.52 8.79 0.32
CA VAL A 305 2.68 8.26 -1.04
C VAL A 305 2.27 9.34 -2.04
N ALA A 306 3.25 10.00 -2.64
CA ALA A 306 3.01 11.07 -3.61
C ALA A 306 2.73 10.54 -5.02
N VAL A 307 3.33 9.40 -5.37
CA VAL A 307 3.18 8.70 -6.65
C VAL A 307 3.20 7.21 -6.38
N LEU A 308 2.21 6.50 -6.87
CA LEU A 308 2.18 5.03 -6.93
C LEU A 308 1.61 4.61 -8.29
N GLY A 309 2.30 3.73 -8.98
CA GLY A 309 1.94 3.27 -10.30
C GLY A 309 3.14 3.29 -11.23
N PHE A 310 3.14 4.17 -12.21
CA PHE A 310 4.22 4.29 -13.16
C PHE A 310 4.40 5.74 -13.61
N ASP A 311 5.57 6.29 -13.39
CA ASP A 311 5.95 7.64 -13.82
C ASP A 311 7.32 7.60 -14.50
N HIS A 312 7.37 7.95 -15.78
CA HIS A 312 8.60 8.07 -16.55
C HIS A 312 8.55 9.27 -17.51
N GLY A 313 9.67 9.65 -18.05
CA GLY A 313 9.79 10.73 -19.05
C GLY A 313 10.30 10.25 -20.41
N LEU A 314 10.23 8.94 -20.72
CA LEU A 314 10.89 8.34 -21.88
C LEU A 314 9.88 7.78 -22.87
N THR A 315 10.05 8.15 -24.14
CA THR A 315 9.22 7.66 -25.25
C THR A 315 9.41 6.19 -25.58
N SER A 316 10.51 5.55 -25.10
CA SER A 316 10.77 4.12 -25.26
C SER A 316 9.70 3.22 -24.62
N TYR A 317 8.94 3.75 -23.66
CA TYR A 317 7.84 3.05 -23.01
C TYR A 317 6.45 3.35 -23.60
N GLY A 318 6.39 3.97 -24.79
CA GLY A 318 5.14 4.40 -25.41
C GLY A 318 4.07 3.33 -25.59
N ALA A 319 4.46 2.05 -25.65
CA ALA A 319 3.54 0.91 -25.73
C ALA A 319 3.34 0.19 -24.38
N MET A 320 3.94 0.67 -23.29
CA MET A 320 3.84 0.01 -21.99
C MET A 320 2.43 0.16 -21.42
N VAL A 321 1.92 -0.91 -20.86
CA VAL A 321 0.76 -0.93 -19.98
C VAL A 321 1.24 -1.35 -18.60
N THR A 322 0.80 -0.63 -17.59
CA THR A 322 1.12 -0.92 -16.19
C THR A 322 -0.18 -1.13 -15.43
N ASP A 323 -0.34 -2.31 -14.88
CA ASP A 323 -1.45 -2.65 -14.01
C ASP A 323 -0.97 -2.71 -12.56
N PHE A 324 -1.79 -2.20 -11.64
CA PHE A 324 -1.50 -2.25 -10.21
C PHE A 324 -2.79 -2.26 -9.39
N GLY A 325 -2.70 -2.72 -8.15
CA GLY A 325 -3.88 -2.80 -7.26
C GLY A 325 -3.56 -3.50 -5.95
N GLU A 326 -4.61 -3.75 -5.16
CA GLU A 326 -4.50 -4.29 -3.81
C GLU A 326 -3.42 -3.54 -3.01
N ILE A 327 -3.59 -2.23 -2.96
CA ILE A 327 -2.65 -1.32 -2.34
C ILE A 327 -2.91 -1.31 -0.83
N TYR A 328 -1.91 -1.72 -0.07
CA TYR A 328 -1.92 -1.70 1.39
C TYR A 328 -0.91 -0.67 1.88
N ILE A 329 -1.36 0.31 2.64
CA ILE A 329 -0.52 1.35 3.22
C ILE A 329 -0.79 1.42 4.72
N ASP A 330 0.29 1.38 5.50
CA ASP A 330 0.22 1.51 6.94
C ASP A 330 1.35 2.40 7.50
N THR A 331 1.17 2.86 8.72
CA THR A 331 2.13 3.65 9.48
C THR A 331 2.84 2.84 10.57
N THR A 332 2.65 1.52 10.54
CA THR A 332 3.35 0.54 11.38
C THR A 332 3.97 -0.56 10.51
N ARG A 333 4.83 -1.37 11.09
CA ARG A 333 5.33 -2.61 10.48
C ARG A 333 4.48 -3.82 10.86
N ALA A 334 3.62 -3.68 11.86
CA ALA A 334 2.75 -4.74 12.35
C ALA A 334 1.79 -5.19 11.25
N ARG A 335 1.78 -6.49 10.99
CA ARG A 335 0.90 -7.08 9.99
C ARG A 335 0.88 -8.59 10.07
N VAL A 336 -0.09 -9.18 9.43
CA VAL A 336 -0.21 -10.64 9.28
C VAL A 336 -0.09 -11.00 7.80
N GLU A 337 0.69 -12.04 7.51
CA GLU A 337 0.85 -12.55 6.14
C GLU A 337 0.67 -14.06 6.10
N ILE A 338 0.15 -14.58 4.99
CA ILE A 338 0.12 -16.02 4.69
C ILE A 338 1.06 -16.26 3.53
N GLY A 339 1.97 -17.21 3.68
CA GLY A 339 3.03 -17.50 2.73
C GLY A 339 3.04 -18.94 2.22
N ASP A 340 3.80 -19.16 1.15
CA ASP A 340 3.91 -20.42 0.41
C ASP A 340 4.99 -21.39 0.94
N ALA A 341 5.80 -20.98 1.91
CA ALA A 341 6.91 -21.79 2.44
C ALA A 341 6.90 -21.83 3.99
N PRO A 342 7.52 -22.85 4.61
CA PRO A 342 7.51 -23.06 6.06
C PRO A 342 8.38 -22.08 6.83
N THR A 343 9.31 -21.36 6.19
CA THR A 343 10.12 -20.34 6.84
C THR A 343 9.96 -19.01 6.14
N TRP A 344 10.04 -17.91 6.90
CA TRP A 344 9.96 -16.55 6.35
C TRP A 344 11.01 -16.30 5.26
N ALA A 345 12.21 -16.75 5.47
CA ALA A 345 13.33 -16.55 4.53
C ALA A 345 13.14 -17.27 3.19
N GLU A 346 12.41 -18.39 3.15
CA GLU A 346 12.14 -19.18 1.94
C GLU A 346 10.89 -18.70 1.21
N THR A 347 9.98 -18.00 1.91
CA THR A 347 8.71 -17.56 1.35
C THR A 347 8.92 -16.54 0.23
N ARG A 348 8.33 -16.82 -0.93
CA ARG A 348 8.40 -15.95 -2.12
C ARG A 348 7.05 -15.39 -2.53
N HIS A 349 5.99 -16.09 -2.21
CA HIS A 349 4.62 -15.63 -2.42
C HIS A 349 3.93 -15.46 -1.08
N ARG A 350 3.55 -14.23 -0.75
CA ARG A 350 2.86 -13.87 0.48
C ARG A 350 1.65 -13.03 0.16
N GLU A 351 0.55 -13.30 0.88
CA GLU A 351 -0.68 -12.52 0.84
C GLU A 351 -0.90 -11.85 2.20
N ILE A 352 -1.07 -10.53 2.17
CA ILE A 352 -1.31 -9.75 3.38
C ILE A 352 -2.73 -9.97 3.87
N GLN A 353 -2.90 -10.12 5.17
CA GLN A 353 -4.19 -10.30 5.83
C GLN A 353 -4.66 -8.96 6.40
N LEU A 354 -5.96 -8.80 6.61
CA LEU A 354 -6.53 -7.53 7.09
C LEU A 354 -6.90 -7.66 8.57
N PRO A 355 -6.08 -7.16 9.50
CA PRO A 355 -6.40 -7.17 10.92
C PRO A 355 -7.63 -6.32 11.21
N THR A 356 -8.52 -6.86 12.06
CA THR A 356 -9.72 -6.19 12.57
C THR A 356 -9.66 -5.96 14.07
N ALA A 357 -8.81 -6.76 14.77
CA ALA A 357 -8.45 -6.56 16.17
C ALA A 357 -7.01 -7.02 16.41
N TRP A 358 -6.30 -6.35 17.33
CA TRP A 358 -4.91 -6.67 17.64
C TRP A 358 -4.62 -6.42 19.12
N SER A 359 -3.97 -7.39 19.78
CA SER A 359 -3.40 -7.27 21.11
C SER A 359 -2.16 -8.16 21.21
N ASP A 360 -1.36 -8.03 22.26
CA ASP A 360 -0.13 -8.80 22.46
C ASP A 360 -0.34 -10.33 22.40
N GLY A 361 -1.53 -10.80 22.74
CA GLY A 361 -1.84 -12.24 22.78
C GLY A 361 -2.84 -12.72 21.73
N SER A 362 -3.48 -11.85 20.98
CA SER A 362 -4.54 -12.22 20.03
C SER A 362 -4.69 -11.23 18.90
N ILE A 363 -4.80 -11.75 17.68
CA ILE A 363 -5.10 -10.97 16.47
C ILE A 363 -6.33 -11.58 15.80
N GLU A 364 -7.26 -10.75 15.36
CA GLU A 364 -8.33 -11.15 14.47
C GLU A 364 -8.09 -10.56 13.07
N VAL A 365 -8.21 -11.40 12.03
CA VAL A 365 -8.01 -10.96 10.64
C VAL A 365 -9.16 -11.39 9.76
N THR A 366 -9.45 -10.58 8.73
CA THR A 366 -10.21 -11.02 7.56
C THR A 366 -9.24 -11.63 6.56
N LEU A 367 -9.47 -12.90 6.21
CA LEU A 367 -8.58 -13.67 5.35
C LEU A 367 -8.62 -13.17 3.90
N GLN A 368 -7.44 -12.98 3.35
CA GLN A 368 -7.20 -12.69 1.94
C GLN A 368 -6.44 -13.88 1.34
N GLU A 369 -7.12 -14.69 0.53
CA GLU A 369 -6.50 -15.83 -0.14
C GLU A 369 -5.57 -15.39 -1.27
N GLY A 370 -5.94 -14.31 -1.93
CA GLY A 370 -5.20 -13.79 -3.09
C GLY A 370 -4.99 -14.86 -4.15
N SER A 371 -3.76 -15.05 -4.60
CA SER A 371 -3.38 -16.05 -5.58
C SER A 371 -2.66 -17.29 -5.00
N LEU A 372 -2.89 -17.62 -3.73
CA LEU A 372 -2.32 -18.80 -3.08
C LEU A 372 -2.99 -20.13 -3.47
N GLU A 373 -4.11 -20.08 -4.20
CA GLU A 373 -4.88 -21.28 -4.61
C GLU A 373 -5.30 -22.17 -3.42
N GLY A 374 -5.83 -21.54 -2.37
CA GLY A 374 -6.23 -22.16 -1.12
C GLY A 374 -5.21 -21.95 0.01
N LEU A 375 -5.70 -22.01 1.21
CA LEU A 375 -4.89 -21.76 2.42
C LEU A 375 -4.36 -23.04 3.07
N SER A 376 -4.85 -24.22 2.67
CA SER A 376 -4.35 -25.50 3.18
C SER A 376 -2.90 -25.74 2.76
N GLY A 377 -2.04 -26.06 3.74
CA GLY A 377 -0.61 -26.25 3.50
C GLY A 377 0.17 -24.97 3.29
N ARG A 378 -0.42 -23.82 3.63
CA ARG A 378 0.24 -22.52 3.72
C ARG A 378 0.67 -22.24 5.15
N TYR A 379 1.40 -21.14 5.34
CA TYR A 379 2.02 -20.80 6.61
C TYR A 379 1.68 -19.38 7.00
N LEU A 380 1.31 -19.20 8.26
CA LEU A 380 0.92 -17.92 8.83
C LEU A 380 2.12 -17.26 9.50
N TYR A 381 2.28 -15.96 9.24
CA TYR A 381 3.32 -15.12 9.79
C TYR A 381 2.70 -13.90 10.46
N VAL A 382 3.21 -13.56 11.63
CA VAL A 382 2.92 -12.31 12.35
C VAL A 382 4.21 -11.49 12.39
N ILE A 383 4.13 -10.27 11.97
CA ILE A 383 5.19 -9.27 12.04
C ILE A 383 4.76 -8.24 13.06
N ASP A 384 5.58 -7.96 14.06
CA ASP A 384 5.31 -6.95 15.08
C ASP A 384 5.66 -5.51 14.60
N ALA A 385 5.40 -4.52 15.44
CA ALA A 385 5.67 -3.12 15.12
C ALA A 385 7.16 -2.81 14.96
N GLU A 386 8.04 -3.58 15.57
CA GLU A 386 9.49 -3.49 15.43
C GLU A 386 9.99 -4.12 14.12
N GLY A 387 9.17 -4.97 13.49
CA GLY A 387 9.48 -5.71 12.28
C GLY A 387 10.05 -7.11 12.54
N ASN A 388 9.97 -7.62 13.79
CA ASN A 388 10.31 -8.99 14.06
C ASN A 388 9.19 -9.92 13.57
N VAL A 389 9.55 -11.11 13.12
CA VAL A 389 8.62 -12.11 12.57
C VAL A 389 8.84 -13.46 13.23
N ASN A 390 7.81 -14.29 13.31
CA ASN A 390 8.00 -15.72 13.59
C ASN A 390 8.71 -16.36 12.38
N GLU A 391 10.00 -16.66 12.55
CA GLU A 391 10.85 -17.21 11.48
C GLU A 391 10.30 -18.52 10.89
N GLU A 392 9.72 -19.35 11.74
CA GLU A 392 8.98 -20.54 11.34
C GLU A 392 7.48 -20.19 11.23
N GLY A 393 6.92 -20.40 10.04
CA GLY A 393 5.51 -20.16 9.78
C GLY A 393 4.62 -21.16 10.51
N PHE A 394 3.50 -20.69 11.06
CA PHE A 394 2.50 -21.55 11.66
C PHE A 394 1.69 -22.25 10.54
N PRO A 395 1.62 -23.59 10.48
CA PRO A 395 0.93 -24.29 9.39
C PRO A 395 -0.59 -24.11 9.46
N LEU A 396 -1.19 -23.84 8.28
CA LEU A 396 -2.64 -23.70 8.10
C LEU A 396 -3.27 -24.98 7.53
#